data_528a6fb757a30368d187622334a38860
#
_entry.id   528a6fb757a30368d187622334a38860
#
_cell.length_a   1.000
_cell.length_b   1.000
_cell.length_c   1.000
_cell.angle_alpha   90.00
_cell.angle_beta   90.00
_cell.angle_gamma   90.00
#
_symmetry.space_group_name_H-M   'P 1'
#
loop_
_entity.id
_entity.type
_entity.pdbx_description
1 polymer ?
#
loop_
_entity_poly.entity_id
_entity_poly.type
_entity_poly.pdbx_seq_one_letter_code
_entity_poly.pdbx_strand_id
1 'polypeptide(L)'
;MIVQVNRGDRARSDILDAAERLIAERGIQVPLRDIAVAAGQRNNSAVNYHFRNRQDLIDAIVRRRLEPMEQERAEMIEALDDAGRDDVRAWLRIMVLPLTTVGSPYYARFLRAASLHLRADVDESQGSVWPQVLERLAVAIPTDDRHARARRVSAVATTMFALLAVRERSAQAGADAGSAEEIIAMLAAVLTAPVPADVSSIR
;
A
#
# COMPACT_ATOMS: atom_id res chain seq x y z
N MET A 1 -23.84 -0.82 -23.25
CA MET A 1 -24.72 -1.35 -22.19
C MET A 1 -24.43 -0.60 -20.92
N ILE A 2 -25.29 0.34 -20.50
CA ILE A 2 -25.04 1.16 -19.29
C ILE A 2 -25.40 0.27 -18.10
N VAL A 3 -24.38 -0.17 -17.34
CA VAL A 3 -24.57 -0.86 -16.08
C VAL A 3 -25.23 0.11 -15.11
N GLN A 4 -26.50 -0.10 -14.75
CA GLN A 4 -27.16 0.64 -13.68
C GLN A 4 -26.46 0.29 -12.36
N VAL A 5 -25.58 1.18 -11.89
CA VAL A 5 -24.98 1.07 -10.55
C VAL A 5 -26.12 1.18 -9.53
N ASN A 6 -26.33 0.12 -8.76
CA ASN A 6 -27.34 0.06 -7.72
C ASN A 6 -27.08 1.18 -6.67
N ARG A 7 -28.18 1.77 -6.13
CA ARG A 7 -28.06 2.83 -5.09
C ARG A 7 -27.21 2.39 -3.89
N GLY A 8 -27.27 1.11 -3.52
CA GLY A 8 -26.45 0.54 -2.45
C GLY A 8 -24.96 0.51 -2.79
N ASP A 9 -24.61 0.14 -4.02
CA ASP A 9 -23.22 0.08 -4.48
C ASP A 9 -22.60 1.48 -4.56
N ARG A 10 -23.41 2.46 -4.97
CA ARG A 10 -22.97 3.87 -4.99
C ARG A 10 -22.70 4.37 -3.57
N ALA A 11 -23.63 4.16 -2.64
CA ALA A 11 -23.43 4.56 -1.23
C ALA A 11 -22.20 3.89 -0.61
N ARG A 12 -21.97 2.60 -0.91
CA ARG A 12 -20.78 1.88 -0.48
C ARG A 12 -19.49 2.51 -1.04
N SER A 13 -19.46 2.85 -2.32
CA SER A 13 -18.32 3.53 -2.97
C SER A 13 -18.06 4.90 -2.34
N ASP A 14 -19.10 5.72 -2.13
CA ASP A 14 -18.99 7.04 -1.52
C ASP A 14 -18.41 6.96 -0.10
N ILE A 15 -18.79 5.92 0.67
CA ILE A 15 -18.25 5.67 2.01
C ILE A 15 -16.76 5.29 1.94
N LEU A 16 -16.35 4.43 0.99
CA LEU A 16 -14.95 4.06 0.82
C LEU A 16 -14.09 5.26 0.44
N ASP A 17 -14.55 6.13 -0.47
CA ASP A 17 -13.83 7.32 -0.89
C ASP A 17 -13.68 8.33 0.26
N ALA A 18 -14.76 8.56 1.01
CA ALA A 18 -14.73 9.43 2.18
C ALA A 18 -13.80 8.88 3.28
N ALA A 19 -13.83 7.58 3.54
CA ALA A 19 -12.99 6.92 4.54
C ALA A 19 -11.51 6.99 4.15
N GLU A 20 -11.16 6.65 2.90
CA GLU A 20 -9.79 6.74 2.40
C GLU A 20 -9.24 8.16 2.58
N ARG A 21 -9.97 9.17 2.15
CA ARG A 21 -9.59 10.58 2.31
C ARG A 21 -9.45 10.99 3.77
N LEU A 22 -10.45 10.75 4.60
CA LEU A 22 -10.43 11.21 5.99
C LEU A 22 -9.37 10.49 6.82
N ILE A 23 -9.12 9.20 6.59
CA ILE A 23 -8.04 8.46 7.26
C ILE A 23 -6.68 9.01 6.81
N ALA A 24 -6.51 9.32 5.53
CA ALA A 24 -5.29 9.94 4.99
C ALA A 24 -5.00 11.33 5.60
N GLU A 25 -6.04 12.12 5.87
CA GLU A 25 -5.94 13.48 6.38
C GLU A 25 -5.85 13.55 7.92
N ARG A 26 -6.60 12.71 8.65
CA ARG A 26 -6.83 12.82 10.10
C ARG A 26 -6.34 11.61 10.89
N GLY A 27 -5.86 10.57 10.20
CA GLY A 27 -5.41 9.33 10.82
C GLY A 27 -6.51 8.30 11.02
N ILE A 28 -6.09 7.10 11.49
CA ILE A 28 -6.94 5.92 11.56
C ILE A 28 -8.11 6.04 12.55
N GLN A 29 -8.01 6.94 13.53
CA GLN A 29 -9.02 7.11 14.59
C GLN A 29 -10.20 8.03 14.21
N VAL A 30 -10.27 8.49 12.94
CA VAL A 30 -11.40 9.32 12.49
C VAL A 30 -12.74 8.63 12.80
N PRO A 31 -13.72 9.34 13.40
CA PRO A 31 -15.01 8.74 13.77
C PRO A 31 -15.79 8.25 12.54
N LEU A 32 -16.45 7.07 12.64
CA LEU A 32 -17.31 6.55 11.55
C LEU A 32 -18.45 7.50 11.20
N ARG A 33 -18.91 8.30 12.16
CA ARG A 33 -19.92 9.35 11.94
C ARG A 33 -19.41 10.42 10.95
N ASP A 34 -18.15 10.84 11.09
CA ASP A 34 -17.57 11.84 10.19
C ASP A 34 -17.40 11.29 8.78
N ILE A 35 -17.05 10.01 8.67
CA ILE A 35 -16.99 9.29 7.39
C ILE A 35 -18.39 9.24 6.74
N ALA A 36 -19.43 8.90 7.52
CA ALA A 36 -20.80 8.86 7.00
C ALA A 36 -21.24 10.24 6.47
N VAL A 37 -21.01 11.30 7.25
CA VAL A 37 -21.34 12.67 6.82
C VAL A 37 -20.58 13.07 5.57
N ALA A 38 -19.27 12.78 5.49
CA ALA A 38 -18.45 13.09 4.35
C ALA A 38 -18.84 12.31 3.09
N ALA A 39 -19.45 11.11 3.26
CA ALA A 39 -20.02 10.29 2.20
C ALA A 39 -21.47 10.71 1.81
N GLY A 40 -21.98 11.82 2.34
CA GLY A 40 -23.35 12.27 2.08
C GLY A 40 -24.43 11.40 2.73
N GLN A 41 -24.07 10.58 3.71
CA GLN A 41 -25.03 9.74 4.44
C GLN A 41 -25.60 10.51 5.65
N ARG A 42 -26.88 10.28 5.96
CA ARG A 42 -27.59 11.00 7.03
C ARG A 42 -27.08 10.63 8.44
N ASN A 43 -26.57 9.39 8.60
CA ASN A 43 -26.05 8.89 9.88
C ASN A 43 -25.04 7.77 9.68
N ASN A 44 -24.38 7.35 10.76
CA ASN A 44 -23.39 6.26 10.75
C ASN A 44 -24.01 4.86 10.55
N SER A 45 -25.35 4.71 10.64
CA SER A 45 -26.01 3.43 10.38
C SER A 45 -25.72 2.94 8.95
N ALA A 46 -25.54 3.86 7.98
CA ALA A 46 -25.16 3.52 6.62
C ALA A 46 -23.78 2.86 6.56
N VAL A 47 -22.79 3.36 7.34
CA VAL A 47 -21.46 2.74 7.41
C VAL A 47 -21.56 1.35 8.03
N ASN A 48 -22.27 1.22 9.16
CA ASN A 48 -22.46 -0.07 9.84
C ASN A 48 -23.28 -1.09 9.04
N TYR A 49 -24.13 -0.63 8.12
CA TYR A 49 -24.84 -1.49 7.17
C TYR A 49 -23.91 -2.15 6.15
N HIS A 50 -22.91 -1.39 5.65
CA HIS A 50 -21.97 -1.86 4.63
C HIS A 50 -20.72 -2.53 5.19
N PHE A 51 -20.30 -2.15 6.42
CA PHE A 51 -19.05 -2.59 7.03
C PHE A 51 -19.27 -2.95 8.50
N ARG A 52 -18.95 -4.18 8.88
CA ARG A 52 -19.17 -4.71 10.23
C ARG A 52 -18.42 -3.94 11.32
N ASN A 53 -17.25 -3.43 10.99
CA ASN A 53 -16.37 -2.68 11.89
C ASN A 53 -15.34 -1.87 11.08
N ARG A 54 -14.51 -1.11 11.78
CA ARG A 54 -13.46 -0.29 11.18
C ARG A 54 -12.45 -1.11 10.36
N GLN A 55 -12.08 -2.30 10.84
CA GLN A 55 -11.13 -3.16 10.15
C GLN A 55 -11.71 -3.62 8.80
N ASP A 56 -12.98 -4.03 8.77
CA ASP A 56 -13.66 -4.41 7.53
C ASP A 56 -13.72 -3.26 6.50
N LEU A 57 -13.88 -2.02 6.98
CA LEU A 57 -13.81 -0.82 6.14
C LEU A 57 -12.40 -0.60 5.57
N ILE A 58 -11.35 -0.74 6.40
CA ILE A 58 -9.94 -0.64 5.97
C ILE A 58 -9.64 -1.71 4.92
N ASP A 59 -9.98 -2.96 5.20
CA ASP A 59 -9.76 -4.10 4.31
C ASP A 59 -10.50 -3.92 2.97
N ALA A 60 -11.68 -3.31 3.00
CA ALA A 60 -12.45 -3.03 1.78
C ALA A 60 -11.82 -1.91 0.93
N ILE A 61 -11.21 -0.89 1.54
CA ILE A 61 -10.47 0.14 0.82
C ILE A 61 -9.24 -0.49 0.15
N VAL A 62 -8.49 -1.31 0.89
CA VAL A 62 -7.30 -2.01 0.38
C VAL A 62 -7.69 -2.90 -0.80
N ARG A 63 -8.66 -3.81 -0.63
CA ARG A 63 -9.10 -4.73 -1.70
C ARG A 63 -9.51 -4.01 -2.97
N ARG A 64 -10.27 -2.92 -2.86
CA ARG A 64 -10.71 -2.12 -4.02
C ARG A 64 -9.54 -1.59 -4.86
N ARG A 65 -8.43 -1.24 -4.20
CA ARG A 65 -7.23 -0.71 -4.86
C ARG A 65 -6.25 -1.81 -5.29
N LEU A 66 -6.28 -2.93 -4.58
CA LEU A 66 -5.33 -4.02 -4.78
C LEU A 66 -5.56 -4.75 -6.11
N GLU A 67 -6.81 -5.07 -6.45
CA GLU A 67 -7.13 -5.85 -7.65
C GLU A 67 -6.52 -5.30 -8.96
N PRO A 68 -6.70 -4.00 -9.33
CA PRO A 68 -6.05 -3.47 -10.52
C PRO A 68 -4.52 -3.40 -10.40
N MET A 69 -3.98 -3.20 -9.19
CA MET A 69 -2.52 -3.20 -8.98
C MET A 69 -1.91 -4.59 -9.13
N GLU A 70 -2.60 -5.64 -8.72
CA GLU A 70 -2.12 -7.03 -8.90
C GLU A 70 -2.06 -7.40 -10.37
N GLN A 71 -3.02 -6.97 -11.18
CA GLN A 71 -2.96 -7.18 -12.62
C GLN A 71 -1.77 -6.44 -13.24
N GLU A 72 -1.56 -5.16 -12.91
CA GLU A 72 -0.41 -4.37 -13.38
C GLU A 72 0.92 -5.04 -12.98
N ARG A 73 1.02 -5.52 -11.72
CA ARG A 73 2.20 -6.26 -11.25
C ARG A 73 2.46 -7.54 -12.03
N ALA A 74 1.40 -8.33 -12.31
CA ALA A 74 1.53 -9.55 -13.08
C ALA A 74 2.07 -9.26 -14.50
N GLU A 75 1.53 -8.25 -15.18
CA GLU A 75 2.00 -7.81 -16.50
C GLU A 75 3.47 -7.35 -16.44
N MET A 76 3.85 -6.60 -15.39
CA MET A 76 5.25 -6.18 -15.21
C MET A 76 6.19 -7.37 -14.97
N ILE A 77 5.77 -8.41 -14.23
CA ILE A 77 6.56 -9.63 -14.00
C ILE A 77 6.72 -10.41 -15.29
N GLU A 78 5.66 -10.55 -16.09
CA GLU A 78 5.71 -11.24 -17.39
C GLU A 78 6.66 -10.54 -18.38
N ALA A 79 6.76 -9.21 -18.29
CA ALA A 79 7.65 -8.42 -19.14
C ALA A 79 9.14 -8.48 -18.73
N LEU A 80 9.49 -9.08 -17.56
CA LEU A 80 10.89 -9.22 -17.14
C LEU A 80 11.64 -10.26 -17.99
N ASP A 81 12.78 -9.83 -18.51
CA ASP A 81 13.80 -10.75 -19.04
C ASP A 81 14.62 -11.40 -17.90
N ASP A 82 15.56 -12.28 -18.25
CA ASP A 82 16.38 -12.97 -17.24
C ASP A 82 17.22 -12.00 -16.39
N ALA A 83 17.77 -10.94 -16.98
CA ALA A 83 18.52 -9.94 -16.25
C ALA A 83 17.63 -9.13 -15.28
N GLY A 84 16.42 -8.79 -15.71
CA GLY A 84 15.43 -8.11 -14.86
C GLY A 84 14.96 -8.97 -13.69
N ARG A 85 14.91 -10.29 -13.85
CA ARG A 85 14.54 -11.23 -12.77
C ARG A 85 15.56 -11.26 -11.64
N ASP A 86 16.82 -10.93 -11.92
CA ASP A 86 17.90 -10.85 -10.93
C ASP A 86 18.12 -9.42 -10.40
N ASP A 87 17.49 -8.40 -11.01
CA ASP A 87 17.63 -7.01 -10.59
C ASP A 87 16.62 -6.64 -9.47
N VAL A 88 17.14 -6.38 -8.29
CA VAL A 88 16.34 -5.92 -7.14
C VAL A 88 15.53 -4.65 -7.44
N ARG A 89 16.05 -3.76 -8.30
CA ARG A 89 15.33 -2.54 -8.67
C ARG A 89 14.13 -2.83 -9.55
N ALA A 90 14.19 -3.85 -10.42
CA ALA A 90 13.04 -4.28 -11.20
C ALA A 90 11.91 -4.75 -10.28
N TRP A 91 12.20 -5.55 -9.25
CA TRP A 91 11.21 -5.97 -8.25
C TRP A 91 10.68 -4.83 -7.40
N LEU A 92 11.52 -3.86 -7.05
CA LEU A 92 11.07 -2.64 -6.37
C LEU A 92 10.17 -1.78 -7.27
N ARG A 93 10.41 -1.71 -8.58
CA ARG A 93 9.48 -1.05 -9.52
C ARG A 93 8.12 -1.73 -9.52
N ILE A 94 8.07 -3.05 -9.59
CA ILE A 94 6.83 -3.84 -9.52
C ILE A 94 6.09 -3.58 -8.20
N MET A 95 6.80 -3.38 -7.10
CA MET A 95 6.21 -3.05 -5.82
C MET A 95 5.67 -1.61 -5.76
N VAL A 96 6.42 -0.63 -6.30
CA VAL A 96 6.20 0.80 -6.08
C VAL A 96 5.30 1.44 -7.14
N LEU A 97 5.53 1.15 -8.44
CA LEU A 97 4.88 1.89 -9.53
C LEU A 97 3.36 1.79 -9.50
N PRO A 98 2.73 0.61 -9.27
CA PRO A 98 1.28 0.52 -9.20
C PRO A 98 0.65 1.39 -8.10
N LEU A 99 1.39 1.65 -7.01
CA LEU A 99 0.94 2.59 -5.96
C LEU A 99 0.95 4.05 -6.42
N THR A 100 1.70 4.39 -7.46
CA THR A 100 1.76 5.76 -8.01
C THR A 100 0.70 6.01 -9.08
N THR A 101 0.13 4.96 -9.66
CA THR A 101 -0.86 5.00 -10.76
C THR A 101 -2.29 4.71 -10.28
N VAL A 102 -2.49 4.40 -9.00
CA VAL A 102 -3.75 3.92 -8.40
C VAL A 102 -4.97 4.86 -8.57
N GLY A 103 -4.80 6.06 -9.13
CA GLY A 103 -5.89 7.00 -9.41
C GLY A 103 -6.55 7.62 -8.16
N SER A 104 -5.88 7.59 -7.02
CA SER A 104 -6.31 8.26 -5.79
C SER A 104 -5.23 9.21 -5.27
N PRO A 105 -5.58 10.46 -4.95
CA PRO A 105 -4.64 11.40 -4.36
C PRO A 105 -4.52 11.25 -2.83
N TYR A 106 -5.04 10.16 -2.25
CA TYR A 106 -5.07 9.92 -0.80
C TYR A 106 -4.50 8.56 -0.40
N TYR A 107 -4.28 7.64 -1.35
CA TYR A 107 -4.08 6.23 -1.04
C TYR A 107 -2.74 5.95 -0.34
N ALA A 108 -1.65 6.61 -0.75
CA ALA A 108 -0.36 6.43 -0.08
C ALA A 108 -0.38 6.95 1.37
N ARG A 109 -1.03 8.08 1.62
CA ARG A 109 -1.22 8.61 2.99
C ARG A 109 -2.15 7.73 3.82
N PHE A 110 -3.19 7.17 3.19
CA PHE A 110 -4.07 6.19 3.82
C PHE A 110 -3.27 4.95 4.24
N LEU A 111 -2.47 4.34 3.34
CA LEU A 111 -1.64 3.18 3.66
C LEU A 111 -0.66 3.47 4.81
N ARG A 112 -0.04 4.65 4.81
CA ARG A 112 0.83 5.08 5.92
C ARG A 112 0.06 5.18 7.24
N ALA A 113 -1.13 5.78 7.24
CA ALA A 113 -1.95 5.93 8.45
C ALA A 113 -2.50 4.58 8.95
N ALA A 114 -2.79 3.66 8.03
CA ALA A 114 -3.35 2.34 8.32
C ALA A 114 -2.28 1.24 8.50
N SER A 115 -0.98 1.53 8.38
CA SER A 115 0.10 0.55 8.26
C SER A 115 0.10 -0.55 9.36
N LEU A 116 -0.24 -0.19 10.60
CA LEU A 116 -0.34 -1.14 11.72
C LEU A 116 -1.66 -1.95 11.72
N HIS A 117 -2.58 -1.63 10.83
CA HIS A 117 -3.90 -2.26 10.69
C HIS A 117 -4.02 -3.05 9.37
N LEU A 118 -2.99 -2.98 8.52
CA LEU A 118 -2.95 -3.78 7.29
C LEU A 118 -2.77 -5.25 7.65
N ARG A 119 -3.60 -6.09 7.04
CA ARG A 119 -3.58 -7.53 7.28
C ARG A 119 -2.90 -8.22 6.10
N ALA A 120 -2.04 -9.17 6.40
CA ALA A 120 -1.34 -9.96 5.37
C ALA A 120 -2.32 -10.83 4.55
N ASP A 121 -3.40 -11.30 5.19
CA ASP A 121 -4.42 -12.14 4.55
C ASP A 121 -5.33 -11.41 3.54
N VAL A 122 -5.27 -10.09 3.48
CA VAL A 122 -5.95 -9.32 2.42
C VAL A 122 -5.32 -9.59 1.05
N ASP A 123 -4.03 -9.98 1.03
CA ASP A 123 -3.26 -10.28 -0.17
C ASP A 123 -3.33 -11.76 -0.59
N GLU A 124 -3.99 -12.64 0.18
CA GLU A 124 -4.13 -14.07 -0.16
C GLU A 124 -5.24 -14.35 -1.19
N SER A 125 -5.66 -13.34 -1.96
CA SER A 125 -6.57 -13.57 -3.07
C SER A 125 -5.94 -14.50 -4.11
N GLN A 126 -6.72 -15.41 -4.67
CA GLN A 126 -6.25 -16.26 -5.77
C GLN A 126 -5.75 -15.40 -6.91
N GLY A 127 -4.49 -15.59 -7.31
CA GLY A 127 -3.84 -14.83 -8.36
C GLY A 127 -3.00 -13.64 -7.89
N SER A 128 -2.89 -13.39 -6.58
CA SER A 128 -1.96 -12.37 -6.06
C SER A 128 -0.51 -12.75 -6.36
N VAL A 129 0.22 -11.82 -6.98
CA VAL A 129 1.66 -11.96 -7.24
C VAL A 129 2.50 -11.35 -6.10
N TRP A 130 1.86 -10.74 -5.12
CA TRP A 130 2.51 -10.07 -4.00
C TRP A 130 3.46 -10.97 -3.21
N PRO A 131 3.13 -12.23 -2.88
CA PRO A 131 4.06 -13.13 -2.22
C PRO A 131 5.36 -13.35 -3.01
N GLN A 132 5.26 -13.49 -4.34
CA GLN A 132 6.43 -13.63 -5.22
C GLN A 132 7.31 -12.36 -5.18
N VAL A 133 6.72 -11.17 -5.20
CA VAL A 133 7.47 -9.91 -5.09
C VAL A 133 8.23 -9.84 -3.77
N LEU A 134 7.57 -10.16 -2.65
CA LEU A 134 8.19 -10.15 -1.34
C LEU A 134 9.33 -11.18 -1.22
N GLU A 135 9.15 -12.38 -1.76
CA GLU A 135 10.18 -13.44 -1.77
C GLU A 135 11.42 -12.97 -2.54
N ARG A 136 11.25 -12.42 -3.74
CA ARG A 136 12.34 -11.90 -4.55
C ARG A 136 13.10 -10.76 -3.87
N LEU A 137 12.39 -9.84 -3.25
CA LEU A 137 13.00 -8.77 -2.47
C LEU A 137 13.74 -9.31 -1.24
N ALA A 138 13.21 -10.33 -0.57
CA ALA A 138 13.85 -10.94 0.59
C ALA A 138 15.19 -11.63 0.24
N VAL A 139 15.30 -12.22 -0.94
CA VAL A 139 16.55 -12.85 -1.43
C VAL A 139 17.67 -11.82 -1.60
N ALA A 140 17.34 -10.58 -1.99
CA ALA A 140 18.34 -9.51 -2.18
C ALA A 140 18.94 -8.98 -0.86
N ILE A 141 18.40 -9.37 0.31
CA ILE A 141 18.92 -8.92 1.61
C ILE A 141 20.16 -9.73 1.97
N PRO A 142 21.34 -9.11 2.19
CA PRO A 142 22.61 -9.80 2.41
C PRO A 142 22.72 -10.35 3.83
N THR A 143 21.89 -11.34 4.18
CA THR A 143 21.93 -12.02 5.50
C THR A 143 21.24 -13.38 5.43
N ASP A 144 21.79 -14.34 6.18
CA ASP A 144 21.14 -15.64 6.41
C ASP A 144 20.22 -15.63 7.65
N ASP A 145 20.31 -14.58 8.50
CA ASP A 145 19.41 -14.42 9.63
C ASP A 145 17.98 -14.06 9.19
N ARG A 146 17.05 -14.99 9.37
CA ARG A 146 15.64 -14.82 9.03
C ARG A 146 14.98 -13.64 9.76
N HIS A 147 15.40 -13.36 11.00
CA HIS A 147 14.84 -12.27 11.79
C HIS A 147 15.35 -10.91 11.30
N ALA A 148 16.63 -10.80 10.95
CA ALA A 148 17.19 -9.62 10.31
C ALA A 148 16.54 -9.37 8.96
N ARG A 149 16.31 -10.42 8.16
CA ARG A 149 15.59 -10.34 6.89
C ARG A 149 14.16 -9.81 7.06
N ALA A 150 13.39 -10.39 8.00
CA ALA A 150 12.03 -9.95 8.29
C ALA A 150 11.97 -8.47 8.74
N ARG A 151 12.87 -8.07 9.64
CA ARG A 151 12.98 -6.67 10.08
C ARG A 151 13.26 -5.73 8.90
N ARG A 152 14.13 -6.14 7.96
CA ARG A 152 14.50 -5.33 6.79
C ARG A 152 13.33 -5.19 5.81
N VAL A 153 12.62 -6.26 5.51
CA VAL A 153 11.39 -6.22 4.69
C VAL A 153 10.36 -5.28 5.30
N SER A 154 10.14 -5.36 6.62
CA SER A 154 9.24 -4.45 7.33
C SER A 154 9.70 -2.99 7.26
N ALA A 155 11.01 -2.74 7.38
CA ALA A 155 11.58 -1.40 7.25
C ALA A 155 11.38 -0.83 5.83
N VAL A 156 11.58 -1.64 4.78
CA VAL A 156 11.33 -1.24 3.39
C VAL A 156 9.86 -0.87 3.18
N ALA A 157 8.92 -1.69 3.66
CA ALA A 157 7.48 -1.40 3.53
C ALA A 157 7.10 -0.09 4.25
N THR A 158 7.59 0.09 5.49
CA THR A 158 7.33 1.32 6.26
C THR A 158 7.90 2.55 5.57
N THR A 159 9.15 2.47 5.09
CA THR A 159 9.82 3.55 4.37
C THR A 159 9.10 3.88 3.07
N MET A 160 8.69 2.88 2.31
CA MET A 160 7.92 3.03 1.08
C MET A 160 6.63 3.84 1.30
N PHE A 161 5.81 3.44 2.28
CA PHE A 161 4.57 4.17 2.57
C PHE A 161 4.83 5.61 3.03
N ALA A 162 5.91 5.83 3.79
CA ALA A 162 6.28 7.18 4.22
C ALA A 162 6.70 8.06 3.03
N LEU A 163 7.57 7.57 2.15
CA LEU A 163 8.06 8.30 0.98
C LEU A 163 6.93 8.58 -0.02
N LEU A 164 6.11 7.58 -0.33
CA LEU A 164 4.95 7.75 -1.21
C LEU A 164 3.94 8.74 -0.64
N ALA A 165 3.71 8.74 0.68
CA ALA A 165 2.81 9.70 1.33
C ALA A 165 3.36 11.14 1.29
N VAL A 166 4.68 11.33 1.36
CA VAL A 166 5.33 12.64 1.17
C VAL A 166 5.15 13.09 -0.27
N ARG A 167 5.47 12.23 -1.25
CA ARG A 167 5.30 12.50 -2.68
C ARG A 167 3.86 12.91 -3.01
N GLU A 168 2.88 12.16 -2.54
CA GLU A 168 1.44 12.44 -2.74
C GLU A 168 1.04 13.81 -2.16
N ARG A 169 1.54 14.16 -0.97
CA ARG A 169 1.27 15.46 -0.35
C ARG A 169 1.90 16.62 -1.13
N SER A 170 3.15 16.46 -1.59
CA SER A 170 3.84 17.48 -2.41
C SER A 170 3.09 17.71 -3.72
N ALA A 171 2.67 16.64 -4.40
CA ALA A 171 1.87 16.73 -5.63
C ALA A 171 0.55 17.48 -5.41
N GLN A 172 -0.16 17.23 -4.30
CA GLN A 172 -1.39 17.96 -3.96
C GLN A 172 -1.15 19.44 -3.65
N ALA A 173 0.01 19.78 -3.10
CA ALA A 173 0.40 21.16 -2.84
C ALA A 173 0.93 21.90 -4.07
N GLY A 174 1.01 21.24 -5.23
CA GLY A 174 1.63 21.78 -6.44
C GLY A 174 3.14 21.97 -6.33
N ALA A 175 3.79 21.33 -5.35
CA ALA A 175 5.22 21.32 -5.16
C ALA A 175 5.89 20.18 -5.95
N ASP A 176 7.22 20.24 -6.07
CA ASP A 176 7.97 19.14 -6.64
C ASP A 176 7.76 17.87 -5.78
N ALA A 177 7.19 16.87 -6.40
CA ALA A 177 6.87 15.59 -5.75
C ALA A 177 8.01 14.56 -5.84
N GLY A 178 9.09 14.87 -6.55
CA GLY A 178 10.15 13.92 -6.86
C GLY A 178 9.68 12.77 -7.77
N SER A 179 10.59 11.92 -8.19
CA SER A 179 10.28 10.79 -9.06
C SER A 179 10.03 9.49 -8.27
N ALA A 180 9.27 8.57 -8.84
CA ALA A 180 9.14 7.22 -8.29
C ALA A 180 10.49 6.47 -8.31
N GLU A 181 11.34 6.74 -9.30
CA GLU A 181 12.68 6.14 -9.43
C GLU A 181 13.62 6.57 -8.28
N GLU A 182 13.48 7.79 -7.77
CA GLU A 182 14.21 8.23 -6.58
C GLU A 182 13.81 7.43 -5.34
N ILE A 183 12.50 7.20 -5.16
CA ILE A 183 11.98 6.34 -4.08
C ILE A 183 12.52 4.92 -4.23
N ILE A 184 12.50 4.35 -5.44
CA ILE A 184 13.02 3.02 -5.74
C ILE A 184 14.52 2.94 -5.39
N ALA A 185 15.31 3.95 -5.74
CA ALA A 185 16.74 4.00 -5.41
C ALA A 185 16.98 4.02 -3.90
N MET A 186 16.20 4.81 -3.15
CA MET A 186 16.28 4.84 -1.68
C MET A 186 15.90 3.50 -1.05
N LEU A 187 14.83 2.86 -1.53
CA LEU A 187 14.40 1.54 -1.05
C LEU A 187 15.43 0.46 -1.37
N ALA A 188 16.06 0.50 -2.55
CA ALA A 188 17.13 -0.41 -2.91
C ALA A 188 18.32 -0.28 -1.94
N ALA A 189 18.71 0.94 -1.59
CA ALA A 189 19.76 1.19 -0.62
C ALA A 189 19.41 0.65 0.78
N VAL A 190 18.15 0.83 1.23
CA VAL A 190 17.68 0.26 2.51
C VAL A 190 17.70 -1.26 2.46
N LEU A 191 17.27 -1.87 1.34
CA LEU A 191 17.17 -3.32 1.21
C LEU A 191 18.54 -3.99 1.20
N THR A 192 19.49 -3.45 0.45
CA THR A 192 20.82 -4.04 0.20
C THR A 192 21.92 -3.57 1.15
N ALA A 193 21.63 -2.62 2.05
CA ALA A 193 22.60 -2.16 3.03
C ALA A 193 23.18 -3.34 3.83
N PRO A 194 24.48 -3.38 4.15
CA PRO A 194 25.08 -4.42 4.96
C PRO A 194 24.33 -4.61 6.28
N VAL A 195 24.12 -5.86 6.69
CA VAL A 195 23.62 -6.16 8.04
C VAL A 195 24.82 -6.22 8.95
N PRO A 196 24.90 -5.37 10.01
CA PRO A 196 26.02 -5.42 10.95
C PRO A 196 26.14 -6.82 11.53
N ALA A 197 27.35 -7.38 11.58
CA ALA A 197 27.63 -8.57 12.35
C ALA A 197 27.25 -8.27 13.81
N ASP A 198 26.59 -9.23 14.43
CA ASP A 198 25.91 -9.18 15.72
C ASP A 198 26.53 -8.23 16.75
N VAL A 199 25.75 -7.27 17.25
CA VAL A 199 26.11 -6.37 18.34
C VAL A 199 26.03 -7.11 19.71
N SER A 200 25.94 -8.45 19.71
CA SER A 200 25.92 -9.29 20.91
C SER A 200 27.19 -9.26 21.74
N SER A 201 28.23 -8.51 21.31
CA SER A 201 29.53 -8.43 21.99
C SER A 201 29.74 -7.15 22.82
N ILE A 202 28.72 -6.29 22.95
CA ILE A 202 28.79 -5.11 23.83
C ILE A 202 27.88 -5.41 25.03
N ARG A 203 28.44 -6.15 25.98
CA ARG A 203 28.01 -6.17 27.37
C ARG A 203 28.98 -5.39 28.22
#